data_78b0add708ec850815657e7c742b8fc5
#
_entry.id   78b0add708ec850815657e7c742b8fc5
#
_cell.length_a   1.000
_cell.length_b   1.000
_cell.length_c   1.000
_cell.angle_alpha   90.00
_cell.angle_beta   90.00
_cell.angle_gamma   90.00
#
_symmetry.space_group_name_H-M   'P 1'
#
loop_
_entity.id
_entity.type
_entity.pdbx_description
1 polymer ?
#
loop_
_entity_poly.entity_id
_entity_poly.type
_entity_poly.pdbx_seq_one_letter_code
_entity_poly.pdbx_strand_id
1 'polypeptide(L)'
;MNIGIKSVHTYCPEYFLDNFEQSKKWGVEKDFINNKIGSIKLSRMKECEDTTDIAQYAVENLFQSNDSLRSKIQCLIVVTQNPDNGGLPHSSAILHKKLELEKTCAVFDLSLGCSGYVQGLSIAKAFMESQGFKNGILVTADPYSKIIDANDRDTALLFGDAATATWLGENPLWSIKNCDFGIVSDKYEALQVSNSKLVMKGREVFNFAAFYVPKSIQKVLNDSGLKIEDIDMVLLHQGSRFIVETLARRLGTEGRTPFSSKNYGNTISSSIPMMLAELNLHTSRRILLSGFGVGLSWATCILEKIEK
;
A
#
# COMPACT_ATOMS: atom_id res chain seq x y z
N MET A 1 -19.07 17.09 6.68
CA MET A 1 -19.04 15.64 6.35
C MET A 1 -17.74 15.09 6.87
N ASN A 2 -17.72 13.91 7.50
CA ASN A 2 -16.48 13.27 7.97
C ASN A 2 -16.30 11.96 7.21
N ILE A 3 -15.49 11.99 6.17
CA ILE A 3 -15.16 10.82 5.37
C ILE A 3 -13.94 10.12 5.99
N GLY A 4 -14.03 8.80 6.09
CA GLY A 4 -12.94 7.94 6.57
C GLY A 4 -13.14 6.49 6.14
N ILE A 5 -12.32 5.59 6.69
CA ILE A 5 -12.30 4.17 6.31
C ILE A 5 -13.47 3.44 7.01
N LYS A 6 -14.27 2.75 6.25
CA LYS A 6 -15.35 1.85 6.71
C LYS A 6 -14.89 0.40 6.77
N SER A 7 -14.24 -0.08 5.71
CA SER A 7 -13.64 -1.42 5.64
C SER A 7 -12.53 -1.47 4.61
N VAL A 8 -11.67 -2.49 4.72
CA VAL A 8 -10.62 -2.80 3.75
C VAL A 8 -10.74 -4.26 3.36
N HIS A 9 -10.69 -4.55 2.07
CA HIS A 9 -10.72 -5.89 1.51
C HIS A 9 -9.51 -6.10 0.61
N THR A 10 -9.05 -7.35 0.51
CA THR A 10 -7.80 -7.70 -0.17
C THR A 10 -8.02 -8.78 -1.19
N TYR A 11 -7.15 -8.81 -2.17
CA TYR A 11 -6.91 -9.95 -3.03
C TYR A 11 -5.41 -10.21 -3.12
N CYS A 12 -5.02 -11.43 -2.80
CA CYS A 12 -3.66 -11.91 -2.97
C CYS A 12 -3.72 -13.11 -3.92
N PRO A 13 -3.00 -13.11 -5.04
CA PRO A 13 -2.94 -14.25 -5.95
C PRO A 13 -2.50 -15.53 -5.23
N GLU A 14 -3.09 -16.67 -5.59
CA GLU A 14 -2.79 -17.98 -4.99
C GLU A 14 -1.45 -18.57 -5.46
N TYR A 15 -1.01 -18.20 -6.67
CA TYR A 15 0.30 -18.63 -7.16
C TYR A 15 1.40 -17.79 -6.49
N PHE A 16 2.47 -18.45 -6.10
CA PHE A 16 3.62 -17.80 -5.47
C PHE A 16 4.93 -18.44 -5.88
N LEU A 17 6.00 -17.64 -5.82
CA LEU A 17 7.38 -18.10 -5.94
C LEU A 17 7.95 -18.35 -4.53
N ASP A 18 8.68 -19.44 -4.34
CA ASP A 18 9.39 -19.73 -3.10
C ASP A 18 10.77 -19.07 -3.13
N ASN A 19 11.04 -18.20 -2.18
CA ASN A 19 12.30 -17.45 -2.11
C ASN A 19 13.49 -18.33 -1.73
N PHE A 20 13.29 -19.44 -1.01
CA PHE A 20 14.38 -20.38 -0.75
C PHE A 20 14.80 -21.12 -2.01
N GLU A 21 13.85 -21.45 -2.89
CA GLU A 21 14.16 -22.04 -4.18
C GLU A 21 14.80 -21.02 -5.14
N GLN A 22 14.23 -19.81 -5.25
CA GLN A 22 14.78 -18.74 -6.10
C GLN A 22 16.21 -18.37 -5.67
N SER A 23 16.48 -18.26 -4.37
CA SER A 23 17.77 -17.82 -3.84
C SER A 23 18.94 -18.73 -4.19
N LYS A 24 18.68 -20.01 -4.48
CA LYS A 24 19.70 -20.97 -4.93
C LYS A 24 20.45 -20.49 -6.18
N LYS A 25 19.77 -19.80 -7.08
CA LYS A 25 20.36 -19.23 -8.32
C LYS A 25 21.55 -18.29 -8.04
N TRP A 26 21.55 -17.62 -6.88
CA TRP A 26 22.62 -16.68 -6.50
C TRP A 26 23.47 -17.16 -5.31
N GLY A 27 23.29 -18.40 -4.87
CA GLY A 27 23.97 -18.92 -3.68
C GLY A 27 23.65 -18.17 -2.39
N VAL A 28 22.45 -17.58 -2.30
CA VAL A 28 22.02 -16.80 -1.14
C VAL A 28 21.53 -17.74 -0.04
N GLU A 29 22.06 -17.57 1.16
CA GLU A 29 21.72 -18.40 2.31
C GLU A 29 20.31 -18.10 2.84
N LYS A 30 19.70 -19.12 3.49
CA LYS A 30 18.36 -18.99 4.11
C LYS A 30 18.29 -17.87 5.14
N ASP A 31 19.39 -17.63 5.87
CA ASP A 31 19.45 -16.55 6.86
C ASP A 31 19.29 -15.17 6.25
N PHE A 32 19.81 -14.95 5.04
CA PHE A 32 19.58 -13.70 4.34
C PHE A 32 18.09 -13.51 3.99
N ILE A 33 17.44 -14.57 3.52
CA ILE A 33 15.99 -14.53 3.22
C ILE A 33 15.20 -14.27 4.50
N ASN A 34 15.49 -14.98 5.58
CA ASN A 34 14.74 -14.85 6.84
C ASN A 34 14.95 -13.49 7.52
N ASN A 35 16.20 -12.99 7.56
CA ASN A 35 16.56 -11.88 8.43
C ASN A 35 16.68 -10.53 7.69
N LYS A 36 16.90 -10.56 6.36
CA LYS A 36 17.01 -9.32 5.56
C LYS A 36 15.76 -9.08 4.72
N ILE A 37 15.38 -10.05 3.91
CA ILE A 37 14.19 -9.96 3.06
C ILE A 37 12.93 -10.11 3.94
N GLY A 38 12.81 -11.21 4.67
CA GLY A 38 11.69 -11.56 5.52
C GLY A 38 10.60 -12.34 4.80
N SER A 39 10.45 -12.17 3.50
CA SER A 39 9.43 -12.83 2.70
C SER A 39 9.93 -14.17 2.20
N ILE A 40 9.21 -15.25 2.53
CA ILE A 40 9.49 -16.62 2.11
C ILE A 40 8.76 -16.93 0.80
N LYS A 41 7.56 -16.37 0.63
CA LYS A 41 6.74 -16.50 -0.56
C LYS A 41 6.50 -15.14 -1.19
N LEU A 42 6.50 -15.10 -2.51
CA LEU A 42 6.17 -13.91 -3.28
C LEU A 42 4.95 -14.23 -4.16
N SER A 43 3.82 -13.60 -3.88
CA SER A 43 2.60 -13.76 -4.68
C SER A 43 2.81 -13.26 -6.11
N ARG A 44 2.18 -13.92 -7.07
CA ARG A 44 2.25 -13.58 -8.48
C ARG A 44 0.87 -13.67 -9.12
N MET A 45 0.46 -12.64 -9.81
CA MET A 45 -0.70 -12.72 -10.70
C MET A 45 -0.42 -13.69 -11.85
N LYS A 46 -1.46 -14.22 -12.48
CA LYS A 46 -1.33 -15.10 -13.64
C LYS A 46 -0.86 -14.32 -14.86
N GLU A 47 -0.21 -14.99 -15.80
CA GLU A 47 0.29 -14.36 -17.03
C GLU A 47 -0.82 -13.70 -17.89
N CYS A 48 -2.05 -14.21 -17.80
CA CYS A 48 -3.21 -13.66 -18.50
C CYS A 48 -3.92 -12.52 -17.74
N GLU A 49 -3.49 -12.20 -16.51
CA GLU A 49 -4.06 -11.12 -15.69
C GLU A 49 -3.24 -9.84 -15.83
N ASP A 50 -3.91 -8.72 -15.64
CA ASP A 50 -3.29 -7.40 -15.56
C ASP A 50 -3.73 -6.68 -14.26
N THR A 51 -3.28 -5.47 -14.07
CA THR A 51 -3.49 -4.66 -12.86
C THR A 51 -4.98 -4.54 -12.50
N THR A 52 -5.84 -4.29 -13.49
CA THR A 52 -7.28 -4.15 -13.23
C THR A 52 -7.99 -5.48 -12.97
N ASP A 53 -7.41 -6.63 -13.33
CA ASP A 53 -7.97 -7.94 -12.99
C ASP A 53 -7.83 -8.22 -11.49
N ILE A 54 -6.61 -8.07 -10.95
CA ILE A 54 -6.41 -8.26 -9.52
C ILE A 54 -7.13 -7.17 -8.69
N ALA A 55 -7.22 -5.95 -9.20
CA ALA A 55 -8.00 -4.87 -8.60
C ALA A 55 -9.50 -5.21 -8.54
N GLN A 56 -10.05 -5.79 -9.61
CA GLN A 56 -11.45 -6.23 -9.66
C GLN A 56 -11.74 -7.24 -8.56
N TYR A 57 -10.90 -8.27 -8.38
CA TYR A 57 -11.11 -9.27 -7.33
C TYR A 57 -11.15 -8.65 -5.92
N ALA A 58 -10.29 -7.68 -5.63
CA ALA A 58 -10.32 -7.00 -4.35
C ALA A 58 -11.62 -6.20 -4.13
N VAL A 59 -12.12 -5.53 -5.17
CA VAL A 59 -13.39 -4.77 -5.09
C VAL A 59 -14.58 -5.71 -5.04
N GLU A 60 -14.58 -6.84 -5.76
CA GLU A 60 -15.63 -7.84 -5.66
C GLU A 60 -15.73 -8.46 -4.26
N ASN A 61 -14.58 -8.69 -3.59
CA ASN A 61 -14.58 -9.13 -2.19
C ASN A 61 -15.23 -8.08 -1.25
N LEU A 62 -15.05 -6.79 -1.54
CA LEU A 62 -15.75 -5.72 -0.83
C LEU A 62 -17.26 -5.77 -1.08
N PHE A 63 -17.70 -5.94 -2.33
CA PHE A 63 -19.11 -5.99 -2.69
C PHE A 63 -19.81 -7.23 -2.13
N GLN A 64 -19.14 -8.40 -2.12
CA GLN A 64 -19.68 -9.61 -1.48
C GLN A 64 -19.99 -9.42 0.01
N SER A 65 -19.23 -8.58 0.72
CA SER A 65 -19.52 -8.23 2.10
C SER A 65 -20.59 -7.14 2.24
N ASN A 66 -21.02 -6.51 1.13
CA ASN A 66 -21.91 -5.35 1.13
C ASN A 66 -22.66 -5.20 -0.20
N ASP A 67 -23.61 -6.12 -0.50
CA ASP A 67 -24.29 -6.22 -1.80
C ASP A 67 -24.91 -4.91 -2.30
N SER A 68 -25.44 -4.09 -1.40
CA SER A 68 -26.08 -2.82 -1.76
C SER A 68 -25.09 -1.68 -2.04
N LEU A 69 -23.78 -1.91 -1.92
CA LEU A 69 -22.77 -0.84 -2.02
C LEU A 69 -22.50 -0.47 -3.49
N ARG A 70 -22.46 -1.44 -4.40
CA ARG A 70 -22.10 -1.23 -5.82
C ARG A 70 -22.85 -0.05 -6.46
N SER A 71 -24.17 0.00 -6.33
CA SER A 71 -25.01 1.06 -6.87
C SER A 71 -24.89 2.42 -6.16
N LYS A 72 -24.15 2.48 -5.05
CA LYS A 72 -23.98 3.70 -4.25
C LYS A 72 -22.61 4.32 -4.39
N ILE A 73 -21.70 3.70 -5.14
CA ILE A 73 -20.34 4.21 -5.32
C ILE A 73 -20.37 5.46 -6.22
N GLN A 74 -19.83 6.55 -5.70
CA GLN A 74 -19.79 7.86 -6.35
C GLN A 74 -18.39 8.23 -6.84
N CYS A 75 -17.33 7.60 -6.30
CA CYS A 75 -15.99 7.70 -6.87
C CYS A 75 -15.19 6.41 -6.69
N LEU A 76 -14.32 6.14 -7.68
CA LEU A 76 -13.36 5.04 -7.70
C LEU A 76 -11.98 5.60 -8.05
N ILE A 77 -11.04 5.48 -7.13
CA ILE A 77 -9.68 5.98 -7.27
C ILE A 77 -8.73 4.80 -7.26
N VAL A 78 -7.86 4.68 -8.27
CA VAL A 78 -6.88 3.60 -8.37
C VAL A 78 -5.47 4.16 -8.15
N VAL A 79 -4.74 3.56 -7.22
CA VAL A 79 -3.32 3.84 -6.98
C VAL A 79 -2.50 2.77 -7.68
N THR A 80 -1.77 3.15 -8.71
CA THR A 80 -0.86 2.26 -9.46
C THR A 80 0.20 3.02 -10.23
N GLN A 81 1.38 2.43 -10.37
CA GLN A 81 2.43 2.84 -11.29
C GLN A 81 2.64 1.81 -12.43
N ASN A 82 1.88 0.71 -12.40
CA ASN A 82 1.90 -0.34 -13.42
C ASN A 82 0.51 -0.52 -14.07
N PRO A 83 -0.03 0.54 -14.70
CA PRO A 83 -1.37 0.50 -15.28
C PRO A 83 -1.46 -0.52 -16.43
N ASP A 84 -2.69 -0.93 -16.74
CA ASP A 84 -2.98 -1.69 -17.96
C ASP A 84 -2.68 -0.82 -19.18
N ASN A 85 -2.30 -1.44 -20.29
CA ASN A 85 -2.13 -0.76 -21.60
C ASN A 85 -1.23 0.49 -21.57
N GLY A 86 -0.28 0.59 -20.64
CA GLY A 86 0.55 1.79 -20.50
C GLY A 86 -0.20 3.03 -19.99
N GLY A 87 -1.39 2.86 -19.40
CA GLY A 87 -2.18 3.94 -18.79
C GLY A 87 -3.12 4.68 -19.73
N LEU A 88 -3.38 4.16 -20.95
CA LEU A 88 -4.33 4.75 -21.88
C LEU A 88 -5.33 3.68 -22.40
N PRO A 89 -6.59 3.70 -21.95
CA PRO A 89 -7.15 4.57 -20.91
C PRO A 89 -6.58 4.25 -19.52
N HIS A 90 -6.79 5.15 -18.55
CA HIS A 90 -6.36 4.96 -17.17
C HIS A 90 -7.07 3.74 -16.52
N SER A 91 -6.40 3.11 -15.55
CA SER A 91 -6.85 1.84 -14.96
C SER A 91 -8.22 1.93 -14.31
N SER A 92 -8.55 3.06 -13.67
CA SER A 92 -9.87 3.24 -13.05
C SER A 92 -11.02 3.26 -14.06
N ALA A 93 -10.79 3.69 -15.32
CA ALA A 93 -11.82 3.61 -16.38
C ALA A 93 -12.06 2.15 -16.82
N ILE A 94 -11.01 1.35 -16.93
CA ILE A 94 -11.11 -0.08 -17.24
C ILE A 94 -11.83 -0.80 -16.09
N LEU A 95 -11.41 -0.54 -14.85
CA LEU A 95 -11.99 -1.12 -13.65
C LEU A 95 -13.45 -0.72 -13.45
N HIS A 96 -13.80 0.55 -13.73
CA HIS A 96 -15.19 1.02 -13.71
C HIS A 96 -16.10 0.17 -14.60
N LYS A 97 -15.64 -0.13 -15.83
CA LYS A 97 -16.37 -0.99 -16.77
C LYS A 97 -16.47 -2.42 -16.23
N LYS A 98 -15.38 -3.00 -15.72
CA LYS A 98 -15.36 -4.37 -15.17
C LYS A 98 -16.31 -4.53 -13.98
N LEU A 99 -16.44 -3.48 -13.17
CA LEU A 99 -17.31 -3.45 -12.00
C LEU A 99 -18.75 -3.03 -12.30
N GLU A 100 -19.07 -2.68 -13.53
CA GLU A 100 -20.41 -2.22 -13.96
C GLU A 100 -20.95 -1.08 -13.07
N LEU A 101 -20.10 -0.08 -12.75
CA LEU A 101 -20.49 1.05 -11.92
C LEU A 101 -21.35 2.05 -12.71
N GLU A 102 -22.10 2.87 -11.99
CA GLU A 102 -22.92 3.93 -12.57
C GLU A 102 -22.08 4.95 -13.35
N LYS A 103 -22.58 5.41 -14.50
CA LYS A 103 -21.88 6.37 -15.39
C LYS A 103 -21.54 7.70 -14.73
N THR A 104 -22.20 8.02 -13.63
CA THR A 104 -21.97 9.24 -12.83
C THR A 104 -20.87 9.06 -11.78
N CYS A 105 -20.30 7.86 -11.65
CA CYS A 105 -19.16 7.60 -10.76
C CYS A 105 -17.91 8.33 -11.28
N ALA A 106 -17.33 9.20 -10.47
CA ALA A 106 -16.07 9.87 -10.80
C ALA A 106 -14.91 8.87 -10.68
N VAL A 107 -14.04 8.82 -11.71
CA VAL A 107 -12.92 7.85 -11.73
C VAL A 107 -11.62 8.52 -12.16
N PHE A 108 -10.52 8.21 -11.47
CA PHE A 108 -9.17 8.64 -11.84
C PHE A 108 -8.09 7.81 -11.16
N ASP A 109 -6.87 7.86 -11.71
CA ASP A 109 -5.71 7.16 -11.17
C ASP A 109 -4.78 8.12 -10.42
N LEU A 110 -4.06 7.57 -9.43
CA LEU A 110 -2.95 8.20 -8.75
C LEU A 110 -1.68 7.42 -9.06
N SER A 111 -0.77 8.02 -9.84
CA SER A 111 0.52 7.42 -10.19
C SER A 111 1.51 7.54 -9.02
N LEU A 112 1.26 6.77 -7.96
CA LEU A 112 2.06 6.69 -6.75
C LEU A 112 2.30 5.22 -6.40
N GLY A 113 3.47 4.92 -5.84
CA GLY A 113 3.82 3.57 -5.37
C GLY A 113 3.63 3.41 -3.86
N CYS A 114 4.73 3.13 -3.14
CA CYS A 114 4.72 2.73 -1.73
C CYS A 114 4.10 3.76 -0.77
N SER A 115 4.17 5.05 -1.06
CA SER A 115 3.49 6.12 -0.30
C SER A 115 2.03 6.34 -0.74
N GLY A 116 1.63 5.69 -1.85
CA GLY A 116 0.40 5.99 -2.58
C GLY A 116 -0.87 5.70 -1.80
N TYR A 117 -0.90 4.67 -0.96
CA TYR A 117 -2.07 4.41 -0.13
C TYR A 117 -2.36 5.56 0.85
N VAL A 118 -1.34 6.00 1.59
CA VAL A 118 -1.51 7.05 2.61
C VAL A 118 -1.83 8.40 1.96
N GLN A 119 -1.17 8.76 0.86
CA GLN A 119 -1.53 9.94 0.08
C GLN A 119 -2.93 9.82 -0.51
N GLY A 120 -3.24 8.65 -1.07
CA GLY A 120 -4.55 8.35 -1.66
C GLY A 120 -5.70 8.50 -0.67
N LEU A 121 -5.51 8.07 0.58
CA LEU A 121 -6.50 8.29 1.64
C LEU A 121 -6.79 9.78 1.85
N SER A 122 -5.76 10.62 1.90
CA SER A 122 -5.92 12.07 2.06
C SER A 122 -6.60 12.72 0.86
N ILE A 123 -6.18 12.36 -0.36
CA ILE A 123 -6.74 12.88 -1.62
C ILE A 123 -8.21 12.45 -1.75
N ALA A 124 -8.50 11.17 -1.55
CA ALA A 124 -9.85 10.62 -1.65
C ALA A 124 -10.80 11.28 -0.65
N LYS A 125 -10.37 11.43 0.62
CA LYS A 125 -11.14 12.12 1.65
C LYS A 125 -11.46 13.56 1.22
N ALA A 126 -10.45 14.34 0.83
CA ALA A 126 -10.62 15.73 0.43
C ALA A 126 -11.52 15.87 -0.80
N PHE A 127 -11.36 15.00 -1.80
CA PHE A 127 -12.18 14.99 -3.01
C PHE A 127 -13.64 14.66 -2.68
N MET A 128 -13.88 13.59 -1.91
CA MET A 128 -15.23 13.18 -1.53
C MET A 128 -15.94 14.26 -0.69
N GLU A 129 -15.24 14.87 0.27
CA GLU A 129 -15.81 15.95 1.10
C GLU A 129 -16.13 17.18 0.26
N SER A 130 -15.28 17.56 -0.70
CA SER A 130 -15.51 18.68 -1.62
C SER A 130 -16.70 18.46 -2.56
N GLN A 131 -16.91 17.22 -3.03
CA GLN A 131 -18.00 16.87 -3.95
C GLN A 131 -19.30 16.45 -3.22
N GLY A 132 -19.30 16.33 -1.89
CA GLY A 132 -20.42 15.81 -1.13
C GLY A 132 -20.68 14.30 -1.35
N PHE A 133 -19.66 13.53 -1.75
CA PHE A 133 -19.78 12.10 -1.98
C PHE A 133 -19.76 11.31 -0.67
N LYS A 134 -20.70 10.37 -0.55
CA LYS A 134 -20.90 9.58 0.67
C LYS A 134 -20.25 8.22 0.64
N ASN A 135 -19.98 7.68 -0.55
CA ASN A 135 -19.36 6.38 -0.75
C ASN A 135 -18.35 6.44 -1.89
N GLY A 136 -17.12 6.05 -1.61
CA GLY A 136 -16.04 5.93 -2.58
C GLY A 136 -15.18 4.72 -2.30
N ILE A 137 -14.41 4.29 -3.28
CA ILE A 137 -13.45 3.20 -3.15
C ILE A 137 -12.07 3.73 -3.54
N LEU A 138 -11.10 3.53 -2.64
CA LEU A 138 -9.68 3.66 -2.94
C LEU A 138 -9.12 2.26 -3.17
N VAL A 139 -8.68 1.99 -4.39
CA VAL A 139 -8.06 0.73 -4.80
C VAL A 139 -6.56 0.90 -4.86
N THR A 140 -5.81 -0.08 -4.39
CA THR A 140 -4.38 -0.20 -4.67
C THR A 140 -4.14 -1.49 -5.44
N ALA A 141 -3.41 -1.41 -6.54
CA ALA A 141 -3.01 -2.56 -7.34
C ALA A 141 -1.74 -2.19 -8.11
N ASP A 142 -0.61 -2.73 -7.69
CA ASP A 142 0.68 -2.30 -8.22
C ASP A 142 1.58 -3.53 -8.46
N PRO A 143 1.23 -4.40 -9.44
CA PRO A 143 1.95 -5.65 -9.68
C PRO A 143 3.32 -5.39 -10.30
N TYR A 144 4.35 -5.37 -9.46
CA TYR A 144 5.74 -5.18 -9.92
C TYR A 144 6.29 -6.41 -10.66
N SER A 145 5.62 -7.56 -10.62
CA SER A 145 5.96 -8.72 -11.46
C SER A 145 6.05 -8.37 -12.95
N LYS A 146 5.30 -7.37 -13.41
CA LYS A 146 5.34 -6.85 -14.80
C LYS A 146 6.70 -6.26 -15.19
N ILE A 147 7.45 -5.72 -14.24
CA ILE A 147 8.68 -4.95 -14.50
C ILE A 147 9.94 -5.53 -13.86
N ILE A 148 9.82 -6.56 -13.02
CA ILE A 148 10.98 -7.23 -12.39
C ILE A 148 11.81 -7.96 -13.43
N ASP A 149 13.14 -7.90 -13.31
CA ASP A 149 14.06 -8.83 -13.95
C ASP A 149 14.27 -10.04 -13.02
N ALA A 150 13.86 -11.24 -13.48
CA ALA A 150 14.07 -12.48 -12.75
C ALA A 150 15.57 -12.84 -12.56
N ASN A 151 16.49 -12.11 -13.19
CA ASN A 151 17.94 -12.27 -13.03
C ASN A 151 18.56 -11.24 -12.07
N ASP A 152 17.80 -10.21 -11.68
CA ASP A 152 18.26 -9.26 -10.68
C ASP A 152 17.86 -9.74 -9.27
N ARG A 153 18.86 -10.21 -8.51
CA ARG A 153 18.67 -10.73 -7.15
C ARG A 153 17.96 -9.74 -6.24
N ASP A 154 18.30 -8.46 -6.34
CA ASP A 154 17.88 -7.44 -5.36
C ASP A 154 16.41 -7.06 -5.51
N THR A 155 15.83 -7.25 -6.68
CA THR A 155 14.40 -7.04 -6.94
C THR A 155 13.60 -8.34 -7.01
N ALA A 156 14.15 -9.40 -7.59
CA ALA A 156 13.45 -10.67 -7.77
C ALA A 156 13.03 -11.35 -6.45
N LEU A 157 13.81 -11.16 -5.37
CA LEU A 157 13.55 -11.77 -4.05
C LEU A 157 12.64 -10.90 -3.14
N LEU A 158 12.14 -9.77 -3.62
CA LEU A 158 11.53 -8.79 -2.74
C LEU A 158 10.02 -8.61 -2.98
N PHE A 159 9.62 -8.37 -4.22
CA PHE A 159 8.28 -7.90 -4.54
C PHE A 159 7.29 -9.03 -4.77
N GLY A 160 6.03 -8.78 -4.41
CA GLY A 160 4.88 -9.63 -4.68
C GLY A 160 3.70 -8.83 -5.20
N ASP A 161 2.72 -9.49 -5.81
CA ASP A 161 1.53 -8.86 -6.36
C ASP A 161 0.35 -9.04 -5.41
N ALA A 162 -0.41 -7.96 -5.22
CA ALA A 162 -1.68 -7.96 -4.52
C ALA A 162 -2.48 -6.72 -4.89
N ALA A 163 -3.77 -6.75 -4.58
CA ALA A 163 -4.64 -5.60 -4.68
C ALA A 163 -5.48 -5.44 -3.41
N THR A 164 -5.90 -4.21 -3.13
CA THR A 164 -6.83 -3.92 -2.03
C THR A 164 -7.91 -2.94 -2.46
N ALA A 165 -9.07 -3.03 -1.80
CA ALA A 165 -10.18 -2.11 -1.93
C ALA A 165 -10.55 -1.55 -0.56
N THR A 166 -10.40 -0.25 -0.40
CA THR A 166 -10.77 0.48 0.83
C THR A 166 -12.07 1.23 0.58
N TRP A 167 -13.13 0.86 1.29
CA TRP A 167 -14.36 1.62 1.30
C TRP A 167 -14.22 2.85 2.18
N LEU A 168 -14.37 4.00 1.56
CA LEU A 168 -14.42 5.30 2.21
C LEU A 168 -15.87 5.80 2.27
N GLY A 169 -16.26 6.38 3.39
CA GLY A 169 -17.62 6.90 3.52
C GLY A 169 -17.91 7.65 4.81
N GLU A 170 -19.15 8.12 4.91
CA GLU A 170 -19.69 8.74 6.14
C GLU A 170 -19.82 7.70 7.26
N ASN A 171 -19.75 8.17 8.50
CA ASN A 171 -19.78 7.32 9.72
C ASN A 171 -18.71 6.20 9.63
N PRO A 172 -17.45 6.55 9.45
CA PRO A 172 -16.37 5.60 9.26
C PRO A 172 -16.05 4.85 10.56
N LEU A 173 -15.38 3.70 10.43
CA LEU A 173 -14.73 3.02 11.55
C LEU A 173 -13.47 3.79 11.98
N TRP A 174 -12.70 4.28 10.99
CA TRP A 174 -11.49 5.03 11.21
C TRP A 174 -11.56 6.40 10.56
N SER A 175 -11.39 7.45 11.37
CA SER A 175 -11.17 8.82 10.89
C SER A 175 -9.72 9.00 10.49
N ILE A 176 -9.48 9.63 9.33
CA ILE A 176 -8.14 9.95 8.82
C ILE A 176 -7.75 11.32 9.36
N LYS A 177 -6.66 11.39 10.12
CA LYS A 177 -6.16 12.59 10.81
C LYS A 177 -4.75 12.93 10.35
N ASN A 178 -4.44 14.20 10.37
CA ASN A 178 -3.10 14.77 10.24
C ASN A 178 -2.17 13.98 9.30
N CYS A 179 -2.02 14.47 8.09
CA CYS A 179 -1.15 13.85 7.09
C CYS A 179 0.11 14.71 6.87
N ASP A 180 1.25 14.05 6.70
CA ASP A 180 2.51 14.65 6.26
C ASP A 180 3.00 13.94 5.00
N PHE A 181 3.50 14.70 4.03
CA PHE A 181 3.98 14.20 2.74
C PHE A 181 5.31 14.84 2.39
N GLY A 182 6.12 14.15 1.61
CA GLY A 182 7.31 14.74 1.07
C GLY A 182 8.00 13.87 0.02
N ILE A 183 8.97 14.48 -0.66
CA ILE A 183 9.74 13.87 -1.73
C ILE A 183 11.20 14.34 -1.70
N VAL A 184 12.10 13.43 -2.05
CA VAL A 184 13.53 13.71 -2.32
C VAL A 184 13.78 13.41 -3.79
N SER A 185 13.41 14.36 -4.66
CA SER A 185 13.45 14.20 -6.11
C SER A 185 14.87 14.02 -6.67
N ASP A 186 15.89 14.57 -6.03
CA ASP A 186 17.29 14.39 -6.41
C ASP A 186 17.77 12.92 -6.39
N LYS A 187 16.98 12.04 -5.77
CA LYS A 187 17.27 10.60 -5.63
C LYS A 187 16.32 9.70 -6.40
N TYR A 188 15.60 10.23 -7.39
CA TYR A 188 14.62 9.45 -8.17
C TYR A 188 15.26 8.20 -8.83
N GLU A 189 16.52 8.28 -9.23
CA GLU A 189 17.26 7.16 -9.84
C GLU A 189 17.54 5.99 -8.88
N ALA A 190 17.29 6.17 -7.58
CA ALA A 190 17.51 5.10 -6.61
C ALA A 190 16.46 3.97 -6.70
N LEU A 191 15.30 4.28 -7.30
CA LEU A 191 14.24 3.31 -7.55
C LEU A 191 13.43 3.77 -8.76
N GLN A 192 13.69 3.19 -9.92
CA GLN A 192 13.09 3.59 -11.20
C GLN A 192 12.98 2.42 -12.18
N VAL A 193 12.22 2.61 -13.23
CA VAL A 193 12.25 1.72 -14.40
C VAL A 193 13.29 2.23 -15.39
N SER A 194 14.21 1.36 -15.79
CA SER A 194 15.18 1.60 -16.85
C SER A 194 15.19 0.41 -17.81
N ASN A 195 15.12 0.66 -19.12
CA ASN A 195 15.00 -0.39 -20.14
C ASN A 195 13.86 -1.40 -19.83
N SER A 196 12.71 -0.89 -19.45
CA SER A 196 11.51 -1.67 -19.07
C SER A 196 11.70 -2.61 -17.88
N LYS A 197 12.76 -2.44 -17.10
CA LYS A 197 13.04 -3.22 -15.90
C LYS A 197 13.21 -2.32 -14.68
N LEU A 198 12.75 -2.82 -13.54
CA LEU A 198 12.95 -2.16 -12.26
C LEU A 198 14.42 -2.19 -11.87
N VAL A 199 14.97 -1.04 -11.52
CA VAL A 199 16.32 -0.89 -10.97
C VAL A 199 16.21 -0.29 -9.59
N MET A 200 16.85 -0.91 -8.60
CA MET A 200 16.81 -0.47 -7.20
C MET A 200 18.22 -0.39 -6.60
N LYS A 201 18.56 0.78 -6.08
CA LYS A 201 19.74 1.00 -5.25
C LYS A 201 19.33 0.85 -3.77
N GLY A 202 19.21 -0.37 -3.29
CA GLY A 202 18.61 -0.70 -1.98
C GLY A 202 19.19 0.08 -0.80
N ARG A 203 20.52 0.36 -0.80
CA ARG A 203 21.18 1.16 0.24
C ARG A 203 20.70 2.62 0.25
N GLU A 204 20.46 3.22 -0.91
CA GLU A 204 19.95 4.59 -1.00
C GLU A 204 18.51 4.67 -0.52
N VAL A 205 17.67 3.72 -0.93
CA VAL A 205 16.27 3.60 -0.46
C VAL A 205 16.21 3.41 1.05
N PHE A 206 17.08 2.54 1.60
CA PHE A 206 17.18 2.35 3.06
C PHE A 206 17.58 3.64 3.79
N ASN A 207 18.65 4.31 3.33
CA ASN A 207 19.12 5.55 3.97
C ASN A 207 18.06 6.65 3.94
N PHE A 208 17.34 6.76 2.82
CA PHE A 208 16.20 7.67 2.69
C PHE A 208 15.13 7.36 3.74
N ALA A 209 14.66 6.12 3.81
CA ALA A 209 13.61 5.73 4.74
C ALA A 209 14.06 5.93 6.20
N ALA A 210 15.28 5.51 6.54
CA ALA A 210 15.84 5.68 7.88
C ALA A 210 15.94 7.15 8.32
N PHE A 211 16.08 8.09 7.38
CA PHE A 211 16.21 9.52 7.72
C PHE A 211 14.87 10.24 7.75
N TYR A 212 14.01 10.04 6.72
CA TYR A 212 12.79 10.84 6.53
C TYR A 212 11.58 10.27 7.25
N VAL A 213 11.42 8.94 7.32
CA VAL A 213 10.23 8.33 7.95
C VAL A 213 10.09 8.70 9.43
N PRO A 214 11.14 8.60 10.27
CA PRO A 214 11.01 9.02 11.67
C PRO A 214 10.67 10.52 11.83
N LYS A 215 11.19 11.37 10.94
CA LYS A 215 10.89 12.81 10.96
C LYS A 215 9.44 13.11 10.61
N SER A 216 8.92 12.45 9.58
CA SER A 216 7.52 12.54 9.18
C SER A 216 6.59 12.07 10.30
N ILE A 217 6.92 10.93 10.93
CA ILE A 217 6.17 10.42 12.08
C ILE A 217 6.17 11.42 13.23
N GLN A 218 7.34 11.94 13.60
CA GLN A 218 7.44 12.94 14.67
C GLN A 218 6.64 14.20 14.35
N LYS A 219 6.66 14.66 13.10
CA LYS A 219 5.88 15.81 12.66
C LYS A 219 4.38 15.57 12.81
N VAL A 220 3.86 14.44 12.33
CA VAL A 220 2.44 14.09 12.45
C VAL A 220 2.01 13.97 13.91
N LEU A 221 2.84 13.38 14.78
CA LEU A 221 2.58 13.31 16.20
C LEU A 221 2.50 14.71 16.84
N ASN A 222 3.48 15.57 16.55
CA ASN A 222 3.50 16.93 17.06
C ASN A 222 2.27 17.74 16.62
N ASP A 223 1.92 17.67 15.32
CA ASP A 223 0.74 18.33 14.75
C ASP A 223 -0.57 17.81 15.34
N SER A 224 -0.55 16.60 15.90
CA SER A 224 -1.71 15.97 16.58
C SER A 224 -1.73 16.20 18.10
N GLY A 225 -0.68 16.77 18.69
CA GLY A 225 -0.50 16.85 20.13
C GLY A 225 -0.33 15.50 20.81
N LEU A 226 0.17 14.49 20.08
CA LEU A 226 0.34 13.12 20.54
C LEU A 226 1.83 12.77 20.70
N LYS A 227 2.08 11.74 21.51
CA LYS A 227 3.38 11.08 21.65
C LYS A 227 3.31 9.71 20.97
N ILE A 228 4.47 9.12 20.72
CA ILE A 228 4.53 7.79 20.09
C ILE A 228 3.87 6.72 20.98
N GLU A 229 3.87 6.89 22.29
CA GLU A 229 3.22 6.01 23.27
C GLU A 229 1.69 6.01 23.15
N ASP A 230 1.09 7.07 22.62
CA ASP A 230 -0.35 7.20 22.39
C ASP A 230 -0.85 6.42 21.16
N ILE A 231 0.08 5.83 20.39
CA ILE A 231 -0.19 5.05 19.18
C ILE A 231 -0.19 3.56 19.53
N ASP A 232 -1.28 2.87 19.28
CA ASP A 232 -1.42 1.44 19.57
C ASP A 232 -0.69 0.55 18.56
N MET A 233 -0.74 0.92 17.27
CA MET A 233 -0.09 0.19 16.18
C MET A 233 0.57 1.15 15.20
N VAL A 234 1.77 0.78 14.72
CA VAL A 234 2.51 1.51 13.70
C VAL A 234 2.64 0.62 12.48
N LEU A 235 1.89 0.92 11.43
CA LEU A 235 1.88 0.15 10.18
C LEU A 235 2.76 0.85 9.14
N LEU A 236 3.95 0.32 8.97
CA LEU A 236 4.94 0.79 8.01
C LEU A 236 4.80 0.04 6.68
N HIS A 237 5.11 0.71 5.58
CA HIS A 237 5.33 0.03 4.31
C HIS A 237 6.26 -1.17 4.46
N GLN A 238 5.88 -2.30 3.90
CA GLN A 238 6.55 -3.59 4.05
C GLN A 238 7.68 -3.79 3.02
N GLY A 239 8.64 -2.86 2.99
CA GLY A 239 9.75 -2.88 2.04
C GLY A 239 10.64 -4.13 2.18
N SER A 240 11.01 -4.51 3.39
CA SER A 240 11.66 -5.76 3.80
C SER A 240 11.64 -5.87 5.32
N ARG A 241 11.85 -7.07 5.88
CA ARG A 241 11.97 -7.26 7.33
C ARG A 241 13.01 -6.33 7.95
N PHE A 242 14.18 -6.26 7.32
CA PHE A 242 15.29 -5.47 7.84
C PHE A 242 14.94 -3.98 7.97
N ILE A 243 14.25 -3.40 7.00
CA ILE A 243 13.87 -1.97 7.05
C ILE A 243 12.78 -1.72 8.08
N VAL A 244 11.76 -2.59 8.15
CA VAL A 244 10.65 -2.47 9.12
C VAL A 244 11.17 -2.59 10.54
N GLU A 245 11.95 -3.62 10.86
CA GLU A 245 12.50 -3.83 12.22
C GLU A 245 13.52 -2.74 12.61
N THR A 246 14.28 -2.22 11.64
CA THR A 246 15.22 -1.11 11.91
C THR A 246 14.48 0.17 12.26
N LEU A 247 13.41 0.49 11.51
CA LEU A 247 12.58 1.65 11.82
C LEU A 247 11.81 1.46 13.13
N ALA A 248 11.26 0.28 13.39
CA ALA A 248 10.56 -0.04 14.64
C ALA A 248 11.48 0.19 15.86
N ARG A 249 12.71 -0.33 15.80
CA ARG A 249 13.72 -0.15 16.86
C ARG A 249 14.08 1.32 17.07
N ARG A 250 14.24 2.06 15.98
CA ARG A 250 14.57 3.48 16.03
C ARG A 250 13.45 4.34 16.63
N LEU A 251 12.20 3.91 16.45
CA LEU A 251 11.00 4.56 16.98
C LEU A 251 10.62 4.06 18.39
N GLY A 252 11.25 2.98 18.89
CA GLY A 252 10.87 2.33 20.16
C GLY A 252 9.48 1.67 20.08
N THR A 253 9.16 1.05 18.92
CA THR A 253 7.82 0.50 18.64
C THR A 253 7.83 -0.98 18.24
N GLU A 254 8.89 -1.75 18.58
CA GLU A 254 9.09 -3.12 18.12
C GLU A 254 7.89 -4.04 18.40
N GLY A 255 7.27 -3.90 19.59
CA GLY A 255 6.11 -4.73 19.97
C GLY A 255 4.80 -4.39 19.25
N ARG A 256 4.77 -3.28 18.49
CA ARG A 256 3.55 -2.75 17.83
C ARG A 256 3.78 -2.31 16.39
N THR A 257 4.91 -2.72 15.81
CA THR A 257 5.24 -2.51 14.39
C THR A 257 5.46 -3.87 13.74
N PRO A 258 4.40 -4.52 13.22
CA PRO A 258 4.52 -5.87 12.67
C PRO A 258 5.23 -5.88 11.31
N PHE A 259 5.95 -6.97 11.04
CA PHE A 259 6.32 -7.39 9.70
C PHE A 259 5.35 -8.47 9.25
N SER A 260 4.52 -8.19 8.24
CA SER A 260 3.42 -9.07 7.81
C SER A 260 3.65 -9.73 6.44
N SER A 261 4.56 -9.22 5.61
CA SER A 261 4.72 -9.64 4.21
C SER A 261 5.46 -10.98 4.00
N LYS A 262 5.54 -11.83 5.04
CA LYS A 262 6.25 -13.12 4.99
C LYS A 262 5.78 -14.03 3.85
N ASN A 263 4.48 -14.06 3.58
CA ASN A 263 3.86 -15.03 2.68
C ASN A 263 3.42 -14.46 1.33
N TYR A 264 3.67 -13.18 1.05
CA TYR A 264 3.28 -12.56 -0.22
C TYR A 264 4.29 -11.55 -0.78
N GLY A 265 5.29 -11.15 0.01
CA GLY A 265 6.31 -10.19 -0.42
C GLY A 265 5.92 -8.73 -0.24
N ASN A 266 6.76 -7.83 -0.76
CA ASN A 266 6.47 -6.41 -0.81
C ASN A 266 5.43 -6.13 -1.92
N THR A 267 4.21 -5.78 -1.54
CA THR A 267 3.08 -5.52 -2.44
C THR A 267 2.87 -4.01 -2.71
N ILE A 268 3.93 -3.23 -2.62
CA ILE A 268 4.00 -1.79 -2.93
C ILE A 268 2.92 -0.97 -2.19
N SER A 269 1.99 -0.37 -2.95
CA SER A 269 0.89 0.44 -2.41
C SER A 269 -0.12 -0.38 -1.60
N SER A 270 -0.20 -1.70 -1.84
CA SER A 270 -1.12 -2.61 -1.13
C SER A 270 -0.61 -3.06 0.24
N SER A 271 0.68 -2.85 0.57
CA SER A 271 1.29 -3.42 1.78
C SER A 271 0.65 -2.94 3.10
N ILE A 272 0.31 -1.66 3.20
CA ILE A 272 -0.35 -1.09 4.39
C ILE A 272 -1.82 -1.50 4.47
N PRO A 273 -2.65 -1.34 3.43
CA PRO A 273 -4.05 -1.75 3.51
C PRO A 273 -4.24 -3.25 3.70
N MET A 274 -3.33 -4.12 3.24
CA MET A 274 -3.36 -5.54 3.60
C MET A 274 -3.26 -5.75 5.11
N MET A 275 -2.35 -5.06 5.79
CA MET A 275 -2.24 -5.14 7.25
C MET A 275 -3.50 -4.61 7.96
N LEU A 276 -4.13 -3.56 7.46
CA LEU A 276 -5.39 -3.04 8.00
C LEU A 276 -6.52 -4.07 7.92
N ALA A 277 -6.52 -4.91 6.87
CA ALA A 277 -7.52 -5.96 6.69
C ALA A 277 -7.21 -7.23 7.50
N GLU A 278 -5.94 -7.60 7.63
CA GLU A 278 -5.51 -8.90 8.19
C GLU A 278 -5.27 -8.89 9.70
N LEU A 279 -4.85 -7.75 10.26
CA LEU A 279 -4.52 -7.65 11.67
C LEU A 279 -5.75 -7.48 12.55
N ASN A 280 -5.71 -8.06 13.74
CA ASN A 280 -6.73 -7.81 14.76
C ASN A 280 -6.52 -6.43 15.40
N LEU A 281 -7.24 -5.43 14.89
CA LEU A 281 -7.17 -4.04 15.33
C LEU A 281 -8.36 -3.62 16.19
N HIS A 282 -9.13 -4.58 16.71
CA HIS A 282 -10.37 -4.28 17.46
C HIS A 282 -10.14 -3.47 18.73
N THR A 283 -9.02 -3.67 19.40
CA THR A 283 -8.64 -2.94 20.63
C THR A 283 -7.89 -1.65 20.38
N SER A 284 -7.41 -1.43 19.15
CA SER A 284 -6.64 -0.23 18.80
C SER A 284 -7.57 0.98 18.72
N ARG A 285 -7.13 2.09 19.31
CA ARG A 285 -7.77 3.41 19.18
C ARG A 285 -7.09 4.28 18.16
N ARG A 286 -5.75 4.21 18.10
CA ARG A 286 -4.94 5.00 17.17
C ARG A 286 -3.94 4.12 16.44
N ILE A 287 -3.93 4.25 15.14
CA ILE A 287 -2.99 3.54 14.25
C ILE A 287 -2.24 4.59 13.43
N LEU A 288 -0.92 4.52 13.44
CA LEU A 288 -0.08 5.34 12.58
C LEU A 288 0.25 4.56 11.31
N LEU A 289 0.01 5.16 10.16
CA LEU A 289 0.37 4.63 8.85
C LEU A 289 1.54 5.42 8.29
N SER A 290 2.57 4.75 7.76
CA SER A 290 3.65 5.43 7.02
C SER A 290 4.08 4.62 5.81
N GLY A 291 3.76 5.15 4.62
CA GLY A 291 4.17 4.66 3.31
C GLY A 291 5.40 5.41 2.81
N PHE A 292 6.38 4.70 2.23
CA PHE A 292 7.61 5.31 1.74
C PHE A 292 8.30 4.42 0.70
N GLY A 293 8.95 5.04 -0.28
CA GLY A 293 9.65 4.32 -1.34
C GLY A 293 9.88 5.17 -2.57
N VAL A 294 9.47 4.64 -3.72
CA VAL A 294 9.68 5.27 -5.03
C VAL A 294 9.31 6.75 -5.05
N GLY A 295 10.22 7.55 -5.72
CA GLY A 295 10.06 8.99 -5.83
C GLY A 295 11.38 9.76 -5.55
N LEU A 296 12.16 9.54 -4.50
CA LEU A 296 11.81 8.84 -3.26
C LEU A 296 10.83 9.69 -2.44
N SER A 297 9.74 9.10 -2.02
CA SER A 297 8.65 9.85 -1.38
C SER A 297 8.17 9.15 -0.10
N TRP A 298 7.51 9.92 0.77
CA TRP A 298 6.86 9.40 1.96
C TRP A 298 5.49 10.05 2.15
N ALA A 299 4.66 9.34 2.90
CA ALA A 299 3.39 9.84 3.41
C ALA A 299 3.09 9.19 4.75
N THR A 300 2.71 9.97 5.75
CA THR A 300 2.37 9.50 7.09
C THR A 300 1.03 10.11 7.52
N CYS A 301 0.17 9.31 8.16
CA CYS A 301 -1.07 9.80 8.78
C CYS A 301 -1.43 8.99 10.03
N ILE A 302 -2.39 9.49 10.81
CA ILE A 302 -2.99 8.79 11.94
C ILE A 302 -4.42 8.42 11.58
N LEU A 303 -4.78 7.17 11.85
CA LEU A 303 -6.15 6.71 11.91
C LEU A 303 -6.62 6.72 13.36
N GLU A 304 -7.76 7.36 13.61
CA GLU A 304 -8.39 7.38 14.93
C GLU A 304 -9.75 6.68 14.85
N LYS A 305 -9.94 5.71 15.74
CA LYS A 305 -11.16 4.93 15.79
C LYS A 305 -12.32 5.80 16.28
N ILE A 306 -13.43 5.76 15.56
CA ILE A 306 -14.66 6.44 15.98
C ILE A 306 -15.40 5.52 16.97
N GLU A 307 -15.53 5.98 18.20
CA GLU A 307 -16.38 5.32 19.20
C GLU A 307 -17.86 5.54 18.80
N LYS A 308 -18.61 4.45 18.74
CA LYS A 308 -20.05 4.48 18.40
C LYS A 308 -20.87 4.80 19.64
#